data_240b6aba3698aa91781166a8f65d0506
#
_entry.id   240b6aba3698aa91781166a8f65d0506
#
_cell.length_a   1.000
_cell.length_b   1.000
_cell.length_c   1.000
_cell.angle_alpha   90.00
_cell.angle_beta   90.00
_cell.angle_gamma   90.00
#
_symmetry.space_group_name_H-M   'P 1'
#
loop_
_entity.id
_entity.type
_entity.pdbx_description
1 polymer ?
#
loop_
_entity_poly.entity_id
_entity_poly.type
_entity_poly.pdbx_seq_one_letter_code
_entity_poly.pdbx_strand_id
1 'polypeptide(L)'
;MDTIYRAKPYIPEVTHKWILRKFETILQTGALIQGQHVEEFEKEACRMFDVGDAIATTSCGTGLETVLLASGIKNKRFIVPTQTFAASVNCIIRTGNTPLIVDVDSETQCLSLDIIKENMTDDMGGV
;
A
#
# COMPACT_ATOMS: atom_id res chain seq x y z
N MET A 1 6.22 -20.97 -29.18
CA MET A 1 5.89 -19.56 -28.85
C MET A 1 6.33 -19.32 -27.42
N ASP A 2 7.26 -18.40 -27.19
CA ASP A 2 7.71 -18.10 -25.84
C ASP A 2 6.59 -17.35 -25.10
N THR A 3 6.31 -17.77 -23.87
CA THR A 3 5.28 -17.12 -23.05
C THR A 3 5.80 -15.78 -22.55
N ILE A 4 5.10 -14.69 -22.92
CA ILE A 4 5.38 -13.36 -22.39
C ILE A 4 4.55 -13.19 -21.11
N TYR A 5 5.23 -13.10 -19.97
CA TYR A 5 4.58 -12.87 -18.67
C TYR A 5 4.28 -11.38 -18.50
N ARG A 6 3.08 -11.05 -18.02
CA ARG A 6 2.70 -9.67 -17.68
C ARG A 6 3.59 -9.08 -16.58
N ALA A 7 3.96 -9.91 -15.60
CA ALA A 7 4.91 -9.59 -14.55
C ALA A 7 5.62 -10.87 -14.11
N LYS A 8 6.93 -10.81 -13.96
CA LYS A 8 7.73 -11.90 -13.43
C LYS A 8 8.74 -11.31 -12.45
N PRO A 9 8.47 -11.36 -11.14
CA PRO A 9 9.43 -10.91 -10.14
C PRO A 9 10.77 -11.64 -10.30
N TYR A 10 11.83 -10.88 -10.31
CA TYR A 10 13.19 -11.44 -10.36
C TYR A 10 13.76 -11.46 -8.95
N ILE A 11 14.11 -12.66 -8.49
CA ILE A 11 14.81 -12.87 -7.22
C ILE A 11 16.16 -13.52 -7.54
N PRO A 12 17.30 -12.88 -7.21
CA PRO A 12 18.62 -13.43 -7.46
C PRO A 12 18.82 -14.79 -6.77
N GLU A 13 19.60 -15.69 -7.39
CA GLU A 13 19.83 -17.02 -6.84
C GLU A 13 20.47 -17.00 -5.44
N VAL A 14 21.36 -16.05 -5.20
CA VAL A 14 21.96 -15.85 -3.86
C VAL A 14 20.89 -15.55 -2.79
N THR A 15 19.87 -14.81 -3.17
CA THR A 15 18.74 -14.47 -2.29
C THR A 15 17.85 -15.69 -2.03
N HIS A 16 17.65 -16.58 -3.00
CA HIS A 16 16.91 -17.84 -2.79
C HIS A 16 17.49 -18.66 -1.65
N LYS A 17 18.82 -18.90 -1.66
CA LYS A 17 19.50 -19.68 -0.61
C LYS A 17 19.39 -19.02 0.77
N TRP A 18 19.43 -17.70 0.81
CA TRP A 18 19.26 -16.94 2.05
C TRP A 18 17.83 -17.06 2.58
N ILE A 19 16.81 -16.86 1.72
CA ILE A 19 15.40 -17.01 2.07
C ILE A 19 15.11 -18.40 2.63
N LEU A 20 15.55 -19.46 1.95
CA LEU A 20 15.31 -20.84 2.38
C LEU A 20 15.86 -21.11 3.79
N ARG A 21 17.08 -20.63 4.11
CA ARG A 21 17.64 -20.74 5.46
C ARG A 21 16.80 -20.01 6.51
N LYS A 22 16.30 -18.80 6.19
CA LYS A 22 15.45 -18.05 7.10
C LYS A 22 14.09 -18.74 7.32
N PHE A 23 13.50 -19.30 6.28
CA PHE A 23 12.30 -20.12 6.42
C PHE A 23 12.53 -21.35 7.31
N GLU A 24 13.63 -22.05 7.13
CA GLU A 24 13.99 -23.20 7.98
C GLU A 24 14.03 -22.80 9.46
N THR A 25 14.68 -21.68 9.79
CA THR A 25 14.73 -21.15 11.16
C THR A 25 13.34 -20.83 11.70
N ILE A 26 12.48 -20.18 10.91
CA ILE A 26 11.11 -19.85 11.30
C ILE A 26 10.31 -21.12 11.61
N LEU A 27 10.42 -22.15 10.76
CA LEU A 27 9.72 -23.42 10.97
C LEU A 27 10.21 -24.17 12.20
N GLN A 28 11.53 -24.15 12.45
CA GLN A 28 12.13 -24.78 13.63
C GLN A 28 11.75 -24.10 14.93
N THR A 29 11.62 -22.77 14.91
CA THR A 29 11.29 -21.98 16.10
C THR A 29 9.80 -21.84 16.35
N GLY A 30 8.97 -22.06 15.32
CA GLY A 30 7.53 -21.81 15.37
C GLY A 30 7.14 -20.32 15.44
N ALA A 31 8.08 -19.39 15.25
CA ALA A 31 7.84 -17.94 15.28
C ALA A 31 7.17 -17.48 13.96
N LEU A 32 5.90 -17.84 13.78
CA LEU A 32 5.13 -17.61 12.54
C LEU A 32 4.49 -16.23 12.46
N ILE A 33 4.37 -15.53 13.59
CA ILE A 33 3.68 -14.22 13.66
C ILE A 33 4.58 -13.26 14.44
N GLN A 34 4.70 -12.02 13.95
CA GLN A 34 5.42 -10.93 14.61
C GLN A 34 6.73 -11.41 15.25
N GLY A 35 7.78 -11.44 14.49
CA GLY A 35 9.08 -11.91 14.98
C GLY A 35 10.21 -11.01 14.48
N GLN A 36 11.42 -11.43 14.79
CA GLN A 36 12.65 -10.73 14.48
C GLN A 36 12.72 -10.22 13.02
N HIS A 37 12.20 -10.99 12.05
CA HIS A 37 12.24 -10.59 10.64
C HIS A 37 11.31 -9.43 10.30
N VAL A 38 10.15 -9.33 10.99
CA VAL A 38 9.26 -8.18 10.85
C VAL A 38 9.91 -6.94 11.45
N GLU A 39 10.47 -7.06 12.65
CA GLU A 39 11.18 -5.96 13.31
C GLU A 39 12.39 -5.47 12.50
N GLU A 40 13.18 -6.40 11.93
CA GLU A 40 14.31 -6.06 11.06
C GLU A 40 13.83 -5.32 9.80
N PHE A 41 12.72 -5.75 9.21
CA PHE A 41 12.12 -5.11 8.03
C PHE A 41 11.62 -3.69 8.35
N GLU A 42 10.92 -3.51 9.46
CA GLU A 42 10.42 -2.20 9.92
C GLU A 42 11.57 -1.22 10.20
N LYS A 43 12.62 -1.68 10.89
CA LYS A 43 13.84 -0.89 11.14
C LYS A 43 14.55 -0.47 9.86
N GLU A 44 14.64 -1.39 8.90
CA GLU A 44 15.26 -1.09 7.60
C GLU A 44 14.41 -0.10 6.78
N ALA A 45 13.08 -0.22 6.85
CA ALA A 45 12.18 0.75 6.24
C ALA A 45 12.35 2.14 6.87
N CYS A 46 12.42 2.24 8.21
CA CYS A 46 12.71 3.51 8.89
C CYS A 46 14.00 4.14 8.40
N ARG A 47 15.07 3.34 8.29
CA ARG A 47 16.38 3.80 7.82
C ARG A 47 16.35 4.25 6.36
N MET A 48 15.66 3.51 5.49
CA MET A 48 15.59 3.77 4.04
C MET A 48 14.79 5.03 3.72
N PHE A 49 13.70 5.27 4.43
CA PHE A 49 12.78 6.38 4.19
C PHE A 49 13.00 7.56 5.13
N ASP A 50 13.98 7.49 6.04
CA ASP A 50 14.30 8.53 7.03
C ASP A 50 13.08 8.94 7.87
N VAL A 51 12.36 7.94 8.39
CA VAL A 51 11.16 8.11 9.22
C VAL A 51 11.38 7.51 10.62
N GLY A 52 10.63 8.03 11.61
CA GLY A 52 10.77 7.59 13.00
C GLY A 52 10.28 6.17 13.24
N ASP A 53 9.17 5.80 12.61
CA ASP A 53 8.52 4.50 12.80
C ASP A 53 8.01 3.93 11.48
N ALA A 54 7.94 2.61 11.39
CA ALA A 54 7.32 1.87 10.29
C ALA A 54 6.57 0.67 10.84
N ILE A 55 5.45 0.33 10.21
CA ILE A 55 4.62 -0.81 10.58
C ILE A 55 4.38 -1.68 9.35
N ALA A 56 4.79 -2.94 9.42
CA ALA A 56 4.55 -3.91 8.37
C ALA A 56 3.08 -4.34 8.36
N THR A 57 2.48 -4.32 7.20
CA THR A 57 1.10 -4.78 6.97
C THR A 57 1.07 -5.90 5.94
N THR A 58 -0.02 -6.67 5.91
CA THR A 58 -0.16 -7.81 4.98
C THR A 58 -0.28 -7.38 3.51
N SER A 59 -0.68 -6.13 3.26
CA SER A 59 -0.78 -5.55 1.93
C SER A 59 -0.83 -4.03 2.00
N CYS A 60 -0.54 -3.36 0.89
CA CYS A 60 -0.74 -1.91 0.76
C CYS A 60 -2.20 -1.50 1.06
N GLY A 61 -3.18 -2.29 0.61
CA GLY A 61 -4.60 -2.03 0.90
C GLY A 61 -4.91 -2.04 2.40
N THR A 62 -4.36 -3.01 3.15
CA THR A 62 -4.49 -3.05 4.62
C THR A 62 -3.77 -1.85 5.28
N GLY A 63 -2.61 -1.46 4.76
CA GLY A 63 -1.89 -0.28 5.23
C GLY A 63 -2.72 1.00 5.08
N LEU A 64 -3.29 1.23 3.89
CA LEU A 64 -4.18 2.37 3.62
C LEU A 64 -5.41 2.37 4.54
N GLU A 65 -6.05 1.21 4.72
CA GLU A 65 -7.19 1.05 5.63
C GLU A 65 -6.79 1.39 7.08
N THR A 66 -5.62 0.93 7.52
CA THR A 66 -5.09 1.22 8.87
C THR A 66 -4.85 2.72 9.06
N VAL A 67 -4.26 3.41 8.09
CA VAL A 67 -4.03 4.86 8.14
C VAL A 67 -5.35 5.62 8.25
N LEU A 68 -6.34 5.28 7.42
CA LEU A 68 -7.66 5.92 7.46
C LEU A 68 -8.39 5.67 8.78
N LEU A 69 -8.31 4.46 9.33
CA LEU A 69 -8.88 4.15 10.64
C LEU A 69 -8.19 4.92 11.77
N ALA A 70 -6.87 4.99 11.75
CA ALA A 70 -6.07 5.69 12.74
C ALA A 70 -6.28 7.21 12.70
N SER A 71 -6.56 7.78 11.51
CA SER A 71 -6.87 9.20 11.37
C SER A 71 -8.22 9.61 12.00
N GLY A 72 -9.11 8.65 12.24
CA GLY A 72 -10.46 8.91 12.74
C GLY A 72 -11.40 9.60 11.75
N ILE A 73 -10.97 9.83 10.50
CA ILE A 73 -11.77 10.49 9.47
C ILE A 73 -12.92 9.57 9.03
N LYS A 74 -14.16 10.05 9.18
CA LYS A 74 -15.38 9.33 8.80
C LYS A 74 -16.38 10.23 8.11
N ASN A 75 -17.25 9.63 7.29
CA ASN A 75 -18.31 10.33 6.56
C ASN A 75 -17.77 11.48 5.69
N LYS A 76 -16.57 11.33 5.19
CA LYS A 76 -15.92 12.29 4.30
C LYS A 76 -15.77 11.71 2.90
N ARG A 77 -15.61 12.58 1.90
CA ARG A 77 -15.31 12.18 0.53
C ARG A 77 -13.81 12.20 0.29
N PHE A 78 -13.34 11.24 -0.50
CA PHE A 78 -11.94 11.15 -0.92
C PHE A 78 -11.89 11.09 -2.44
N ILE A 79 -11.13 11.99 -3.06
CA ILE A 79 -10.87 11.95 -4.49
C ILE A 79 -9.99 10.73 -4.80
N VAL A 80 -10.40 9.96 -5.79
CA VAL A 80 -9.68 8.77 -6.26
C VAL A 80 -9.65 8.78 -7.78
N PRO A 81 -8.51 8.58 -8.44
CA PRO A 81 -8.46 8.50 -9.90
C PRO A 81 -9.18 7.24 -10.41
N THR A 82 -9.81 7.34 -11.59
CA THR A 82 -10.39 6.18 -12.29
C THR A 82 -9.34 5.10 -12.57
N GLN A 83 -8.10 5.51 -12.83
CA GLN A 83 -6.98 4.62 -13.08
C GLN A 83 -6.22 4.33 -11.80
N THR A 84 -6.74 3.43 -10.98
CA THR A 84 -6.10 2.98 -9.74
C THR A 84 -6.40 1.52 -9.46
N PHE A 85 -5.68 0.95 -8.50
CA PHE A 85 -5.98 -0.39 -8.02
C PHE A 85 -7.20 -0.36 -7.08
N ALA A 86 -8.07 -1.36 -7.19
CA ALA A 86 -9.32 -1.42 -6.42
C ALA A 86 -9.15 -1.26 -4.89
N ALA A 87 -7.98 -1.59 -4.34
CA ALA A 87 -7.69 -1.41 -2.91
C ALA A 87 -7.81 0.06 -2.47
N SER A 88 -7.47 1.03 -3.33
CA SER A 88 -7.58 2.46 -3.03
C SER A 88 -9.03 2.89 -2.81
N VAL A 89 -9.96 2.36 -3.59
CA VAL A 89 -11.40 2.61 -3.44
C VAL A 89 -11.95 1.85 -2.23
N ASN A 90 -11.56 0.58 -2.09
CA ASN A 90 -12.08 -0.30 -1.06
C ASN A 90 -11.72 0.18 0.36
N CYS A 91 -10.49 0.68 0.59
CA CYS A 91 -10.09 1.16 1.91
C CYS A 91 -10.94 2.37 2.35
N ILE A 92 -11.31 3.26 1.42
CA ILE A 92 -12.18 4.41 1.70
C ILE A 92 -13.57 3.93 2.13
N ILE A 93 -14.18 3.02 1.38
CA ILE A 93 -15.52 2.49 1.69
C ILE A 93 -15.51 1.73 3.02
N ARG A 94 -14.54 0.86 3.24
CA ARG A 94 -14.44 0.02 4.45
C ARG A 94 -14.20 0.82 5.72
N THR A 95 -13.64 2.02 5.61
CA THR A 95 -13.41 2.94 6.74
C THR A 95 -14.56 3.92 7.00
N GLY A 96 -15.70 3.76 6.28
CA GLY A 96 -16.90 4.57 6.47
C GLY A 96 -16.84 5.92 5.75
N ASN A 97 -16.03 6.01 4.69
CA ASN A 97 -15.91 7.18 3.84
C ASN A 97 -16.47 6.90 2.43
N THR A 98 -16.58 7.94 1.60
CA THR A 98 -17.15 7.84 0.25
C THR A 98 -16.09 8.19 -0.80
N PRO A 99 -15.76 7.29 -1.73
CA PRO A 99 -14.86 7.63 -2.82
C PRO A 99 -15.57 8.54 -3.84
N LEU A 100 -14.92 9.62 -4.25
CA LEU A 100 -15.27 10.43 -5.40
C LEU A 100 -14.31 10.07 -6.52
N ILE A 101 -14.79 9.23 -7.44
CA ILE A 101 -13.98 8.78 -8.57
C ILE A 101 -13.99 9.87 -9.64
N VAL A 102 -12.80 10.35 -10.01
CA VAL A 102 -12.59 11.39 -11.01
C VAL A 102 -11.69 10.88 -12.12
N ASP A 103 -11.78 11.50 -13.28
CA ASP A 103 -10.94 11.14 -14.42
C ASP A 103 -9.49 11.55 -14.20
N VAL A 104 -8.60 11.06 -15.02
CA VAL A 104 -7.17 11.37 -14.98
C VAL A 104 -6.80 12.26 -16.16
N ASP A 105 -5.72 13.00 -16.02
CA ASP A 105 -5.13 13.74 -17.12
C ASP A 105 -4.71 12.78 -18.25
N SER A 106 -5.09 13.09 -19.49
CA SER A 106 -4.92 12.19 -20.63
C SER A 106 -3.47 11.96 -21.05
N GLU A 107 -2.56 12.87 -20.71
CA GLU A 107 -1.15 12.77 -21.07
C GLU A 107 -0.35 12.06 -19.97
N THR A 108 -0.58 12.43 -18.72
CA THR A 108 0.18 11.91 -17.57
C THR A 108 -0.43 10.65 -16.97
N GLN A 109 -1.72 10.37 -17.24
CA GLN A 109 -2.51 9.29 -16.65
C GLN A 109 -2.56 9.37 -15.10
N CYS A 110 -2.38 10.57 -14.55
CA CYS A 110 -2.39 10.87 -13.13
C CYS A 110 -3.42 11.96 -12.80
N LEU A 111 -3.70 12.16 -11.52
CA LEU A 111 -4.46 13.33 -11.06
C LEU A 111 -3.61 14.58 -11.25
N SER A 112 -4.17 15.58 -11.95
CA SER A 112 -3.59 16.92 -12.00
C SER A 112 -4.14 17.78 -10.85
N LEU A 113 -3.41 18.85 -10.52
CA LEU A 113 -3.87 19.80 -9.52
C LEU A 113 -5.20 20.47 -9.90
N ASP A 114 -5.42 20.70 -11.20
CA ASP A 114 -6.65 21.31 -11.69
C ASP A 114 -7.84 20.36 -11.54
N ILE A 115 -7.70 19.08 -11.88
CA ILE A 115 -8.72 18.05 -11.64
C ILE A 115 -9.07 17.99 -10.15
N ILE A 116 -8.07 18.04 -9.26
CA ILE A 116 -8.30 18.02 -7.82
C ILE A 116 -9.11 19.26 -7.41
N LYS A 117 -8.69 20.47 -7.82
CA LYS A 117 -9.37 21.73 -7.47
C LYS A 117 -10.83 21.78 -7.96
N GLU A 118 -11.08 21.32 -9.18
CA GLU A 118 -12.42 21.28 -9.77
C GLU A 118 -13.38 20.36 -9.02
N ASN A 119 -12.84 19.33 -8.35
CA ASN A 119 -13.62 18.33 -7.62
C ASN A 119 -13.61 18.53 -6.10
N MET A 120 -12.93 19.57 -5.59
CA MET A 120 -12.91 19.89 -4.16
C MET A 120 -14.28 20.34 -3.64
N THR A 121 -14.67 19.84 -2.49
CA THR A 121 -15.89 20.22 -1.76
C THR A 121 -15.57 20.33 -0.26
N ASP A 122 -16.44 21.01 0.51
CA ASP A 122 -16.23 21.25 1.95
C ASP A 122 -16.20 19.98 2.80
N ASP A 123 -16.71 18.88 2.30
CA ASP A 123 -16.77 17.58 2.99
C ASP A 123 -15.61 16.63 2.62
N MET A 124 -14.56 17.15 1.97
CA MET A 124 -13.39 16.33 1.64
C MET A 124 -12.60 15.91 2.87
N GLY A 125 -12.18 14.64 2.86
CA GLY A 125 -11.26 14.05 3.82
C GLY A 125 -9.84 13.91 3.29
N GLY A 126 -9.67 13.87 1.96
CA GLY A 126 -8.37 13.74 1.32
C GLY A 126 -8.45 13.35 -0.17
N VAL A 127 -7.26 13.09 -0.72
CA VAL A 127 -7.04 12.67 -2.10
C VAL A 127 -6.17 11.43 -2.10
#